data_7fb8a6a4a8b9bf1761ea9902e6a4c217
#
_entry.id   7fb8a6a4a8b9bf1761ea9902e6a4c217
#
_cell.length_a   1.000
_cell.length_b   1.000
_cell.length_c   1.000
_cell.angle_alpha   90.00
_cell.angle_beta   90.00
_cell.angle_gamma   90.00
#
_symmetry.space_group_name_H-M   'P 1'
#
loop_
_entity.id
_entity.type
_entity.pdbx_description
1 polymer ?
#
loop_
_entity_poly.entity_id
_entity_poly.type
_entity_poly.pdbx_seq_one_letter_code
_entity_poly.pdbx_strand_id
1 'polypeptide(L)'
;MGQKVTDQVAEMRSLPAGIDQRSPARHPDWLGPDDLALKINEIREATDAQIPIQLKLGSARVYDDVRMALKTNPDSIYIDGMEGSTGAGPHLATEETGVPGIAAIRQARKAFDDLGYTGKISLVYAGGIR
;
A
#
# COMPACT_ATOMS: atom_id res chain seq x y z
N MET A 1 -2.18 14.07 -13.55
CA MET A 1 -1.76 15.39 -14.07
C MET A 1 -0.61 15.20 -15.05
N GLY A 2 -0.84 15.46 -16.34
CA GLY A 2 0.16 15.35 -17.41
C GLY A 2 1.39 16.21 -17.17
N GLN A 3 1.22 17.35 -16.49
CA GLN A 3 2.34 18.24 -16.12
C GLN A 3 3.45 17.56 -15.28
N LYS A 4 3.12 16.45 -14.58
CA LYS A 4 4.10 15.66 -13.82
C LYS A 4 4.77 14.57 -14.67
N VAL A 5 4.26 14.31 -15.87
CA VAL A 5 4.80 13.33 -16.81
C VAL A 5 5.75 14.05 -17.75
N THR A 6 6.93 14.41 -17.24
CA THR A 6 8.02 14.97 -18.03
C THR A 6 8.58 13.92 -18.99
N ASP A 7 9.36 14.31 -19.99
CA ASP A 7 9.99 13.38 -20.94
C ASP A 7 10.80 12.29 -20.20
N GLN A 8 11.56 12.67 -19.17
CA GLN A 8 12.31 11.73 -18.35
C GLN A 8 11.40 10.72 -17.63
N VAL A 9 10.29 11.19 -17.03
CA VAL A 9 9.31 10.31 -16.35
C VAL A 9 8.60 9.42 -17.36
N ALA A 10 8.27 9.96 -18.53
CA ALA A 10 7.65 9.22 -19.61
C ALA A 10 8.54 8.07 -20.09
N GLU A 11 9.81 8.32 -20.33
CA GLU A 11 10.80 7.31 -20.72
C GLU A 11 10.95 6.23 -19.65
N MET A 12 11.20 6.63 -18.38
CA MET A 12 11.37 5.70 -17.26
C MET A 12 10.17 4.78 -17.01
N ARG A 13 8.96 5.25 -17.30
CA ARG A 13 7.72 4.53 -17.03
C ARG A 13 7.05 3.96 -18.28
N SER A 14 7.67 4.12 -19.45
CA SER A 14 7.11 3.73 -20.74
C SER A 14 5.70 4.32 -20.97
N LEU A 15 5.55 5.61 -20.68
CA LEU A 15 4.31 6.36 -20.80
C LEU A 15 4.44 7.47 -21.83
N PRO A 16 3.33 7.90 -22.48
CA PRO A 16 3.34 9.13 -23.28
C PRO A 16 3.61 10.37 -22.41
N ALA A 17 4.51 11.25 -22.86
CA ALA A 17 4.81 12.50 -22.17
C ALA A 17 3.62 13.47 -22.21
N GLY A 18 3.44 14.25 -21.13
CA GLY A 18 2.45 15.32 -21.06
C GLY A 18 0.98 14.89 -20.99
N ILE A 19 0.70 13.60 -20.97
CA ILE A 19 -0.66 13.04 -20.90
C ILE A 19 -1.00 12.66 -19.47
N ASP A 20 -2.23 12.96 -19.02
CA ASP A 20 -2.73 12.56 -17.72
C ASP A 20 -2.71 11.04 -17.56
N GLN A 21 -2.12 10.57 -16.49
CA GLN A 21 -2.09 9.16 -16.12
C GLN A 21 -2.93 8.92 -14.85
N ARG A 22 -3.60 7.78 -14.79
CA ARG A 22 -4.31 7.34 -13.60
C ARG A 22 -3.47 6.32 -12.84
N SER A 23 -3.37 6.49 -11.53
CA SER A 23 -2.84 5.44 -10.67
C SER A 23 -3.80 4.25 -10.67
N PRO A 24 -3.32 3.01 -10.80
CA PRO A 24 -4.17 1.84 -10.66
C PRO A 24 -4.72 1.74 -9.23
N ALA A 25 -5.95 1.28 -9.09
CA ALA A 25 -6.58 1.10 -7.79
C ALA A 25 -6.01 -0.10 -7.02
N ARG A 26 -5.39 -1.04 -7.72
CA ARG A 26 -4.75 -2.23 -7.16
C ARG A 26 -3.68 -2.75 -8.12
N HIS A 27 -2.85 -3.64 -7.63
CA HIS A 27 -1.92 -4.38 -8.48
C HIS A 27 -2.66 -5.28 -9.48
N PRO A 28 -2.19 -5.39 -10.73
CA PRO A 28 -2.84 -6.25 -11.73
C PRO A 28 -2.58 -7.73 -11.52
N ASP A 29 -1.47 -8.09 -10.87
CA ASP A 29 -0.96 -9.46 -10.77
C ASP A 29 -1.36 -10.19 -9.47
N TRP A 30 -2.18 -9.59 -8.60
CA TRP A 30 -2.82 -10.32 -7.52
C TRP A 30 -4.26 -9.87 -7.28
N LEU A 31 -5.12 -10.81 -6.93
CA LEU A 31 -6.55 -10.58 -6.66
C LEU A 31 -6.93 -10.82 -5.20
N GLY A 32 -6.07 -11.49 -4.45
CA GLY A 32 -6.34 -11.86 -3.06
C GLY A 32 -5.07 -12.13 -2.25
N PRO A 33 -5.23 -12.53 -0.98
CA PRO A 33 -4.11 -12.77 -0.08
C PRO A 33 -3.20 -13.92 -0.53
N ASP A 34 -3.75 -14.94 -1.17
CA ASP A 34 -2.95 -16.08 -1.64
C ASP A 34 -2.00 -15.67 -2.77
N ASP A 35 -2.50 -14.92 -3.76
CA ASP A 35 -1.66 -14.36 -4.83
C ASP A 35 -0.61 -13.40 -4.27
N LEU A 36 -0.98 -12.59 -3.27
CA LEU A 36 -0.06 -11.69 -2.60
C LEU A 36 1.05 -12.45 -1.86
N ALA A 37 0.72 -13.56 -1.20
CA ALA A 37 1.71 -14.41 -0.54
C ALA A 37 2.70 -15.00 -1.55
N LEU A 38 2.21 -15.46 -2.71
CA LEU A 38 3.06 -15.91 -3.81
C LEU A 38 4.00 -14.81 -4.29
N LYS A 39 3.47 -13.60 -4.51
CA LYS A 39 4.27 -12.44 -4.94
C LYS A 39 5.36 -12.06 -3.92
N ILE A 40 5.05 -12.10 -2.63
CA ILE A 40 6.03 -11.86 -1.57
C ILE A 40 7.14 -12.94 -1.60
N ASN A 41 6.77 -14.20 -1.78
CA ASN A 41 7.73 -15.30 -1.88
C ASN A 41 8.62 -15.18 -3.12
N GLU A 42 8.06 -14.84 -4.28
CA GLU A 42 8.83 -14.57 -5.51
C GLU A 42 9.88 -13.48 -5.28
N ILE A 43 9.51 -12.38 -4.61
CA ILE A 43 10.46 -11.29 -4.30
C ILE A 43 11.54 -11.79 -3.32
N ARG A 44 11.19 -12.57 -2.31
CA ARG A 44 12.16 -13.16 -1.37
C ARG A 44 13.15 -14.07 -2.08
N GLU A 45 12.68 -14.94 -2.95
CA GLU A 45 13.53 -15.82 -3.75
C GLU A 45 14.46 -15.02 -4.68
N ALA A 46 13.91 -14.04 -5.39
CA ALA A 46 14.70 -13.21 -6.32
C ALA A 46 15.78 -12.36 -5.64
N THR A 47 15.66 -12.14 -4.34
CA THR A 47 16.58 -11.30 -3.55
C THR A 47 17.36 -12.08 -2.49
N ASP A 48 17.29 -13.42 -2.53
CA ASP A 48 17.86 -14.28 -1.49
C ASP A 48 17.47 -13.84 -0.07
N ALA A 49 16.24 -13.30 0.07
CA ALA A 49 15.69 -12.71 1.31
C ALA A 49 16.60 -11.63 1.94
N GLN A 50 17.43 -10.95 1.16
CA GLN A 50 18.36 -9.93 1.66
C GLN A 50 17.71 -8.55 1.85
N ILE A 51 16.51 -8.33 1.30
CA ILE A 51 15.80 -7.07 1.45
C ILE A 51 14.46 -7.25 2.19
N PRO A 52 14.08 -6.29 3.04
CA PRO A 52 12.77 -6.33 3.69
C PRO A 52 11.66 -6.01 2.69
N ILE A 53 10.52 -6.69 2.83
CA ILE A 53 9.34 -6.45 2.02
C ILE A 53 8.30 -5.71 2.84
N GLN A 54 7.95 -4.51 2.39
CA GLN A 54 6.92 -3.69 2.98
C GLN A 54 5.67 -3.71 2.12
N LEU A 55 4.54 -4.04 2.74
CA LEU A 55 3.23 -3.97 2.09
C LEU A 55 2.51 -2.69 2.50
N LYS A 56 2.19 -1.83 1.51
CA LYS A 56 1.45 -0.60 1.73
C LYS A 56 -0.04 -0.79 1.43
N LEU A 57 -0.88 -0.36 2.36
CA LEU A 57 -2.34 -0.39 2.28
C LEU A 57 -2.93 1.01 2.50
N GLY A 58 -3.96 1.35 1.74
CA GLY A 58 -4.80 2.51 2.03
C GLY A 58 -5.70 2.24 3.23
N SER A 59 -6.11 3.30 3.91
CA SER A 59 -6.95 3.22 5.12
C SER A 59 -8.44 3.08 4.80
N ALA A 60 -8.86 1.94 4.27
CA ALA A 60 -10.28 1.65 4.00
C ALA A 60 -10.87 0.73 5.09
N ARG A 61 -10.93 -0.56 4.88
CA ARG A 61 -11.34 -1.57 5.88
C ARG A 61 -10.15 -2.07 6.67
N VAL A 62 -9.51 -1.17 7.38
CA VAL A 62 -8.15 -1.35 7.93
C VAL A 62 -8.01 -2.61 8.76
N TYR A 63 -8.95 -2.89 9.66
CA TYR A 63 -8.88 -4.08 10.51
C TYR A 63 -8.85 -5.38 9.70
N ASP A 64 -9.75 -5.53 8.73
CA ASP A 64 -9.84 -6.76 7.93
C ASP A 64 -8.71 -6.86 6.91
N ASP A 65 -8.38 -5.75 6.24
CA ASP A 65 -7.32 -5.71 5.24
C ASP A 65 -5.95 -6.03 5.87
N VAL A 66 -5.67 -5.48 7.06
CA VAL A 66 -4.44 -5.79 7.82
C VAL A 66 -4.40 -7.25 8.26
N ARG A 67 -5.51 -7.83 8.71
CA ARG A 67 -5.57 -9.25 9.07
C ARG A 67 -5.25 -10.17 7.89
N MET A 68 -5.74 -9.84 6.71
CA MET A 68 -5.40 -10.58 5.48
C MET A 68 -3.93 -10.39 5.10
N ALA A 69 -3.45 -9.15 5.16
CA ALA A 69 -2.07 -8.81 4.85
C ALA A 69 -1.05 -9.50 5.78
N LEU A 70 -1.33 -9.56 7.08
CA LEU A 70 -0.45 -10.24 8.06
C LEU A 70 -0.24 -11.73 7.74
N LYS A 71 -1.25 -12.40 7.15
CA LYS A 71 -1.15 -13.81 6.76
C LYS A 71 -0.22 -14.06 5.59
N THR A 72 0.11 -13.02 4.82
CA THR A 72 1.05 -13.11 3.68
C THR A 72 2.52 -12.97 4.08
N ASN A 73 2.76 -12.75 5.39
CA ASN A 73 4.09 -12.71 6.00
C ASN A 73 5.04 -11.63 5.43
N PRO A 74 4.64 -10.36 5.33
CA PRO A 74 5.55 -9.26 5.01
C PRO A 74 6.45 -8.94 6.23
N ASP A 75 7.52 -8.17 6.01
CA ASP A 75 8.38 -7.69 7.11
C ASP A 75 7.79 -6.46 7.79
N SER A 76 7.00 -5.68 7.06
CA SER A 76 6.27 -4.54 7.61
C SER A 76 4.97 -4.29 6.85
N ILE A 77 4.00 -3.70 7.56
CA ILE A 77 2.77 -3.18 6.98
C ILE A 77 2.74 -1.67 7.18
N TYR A 78 2.50 -0.97 6.09
CA TYR A 78 2.43 0.47 6.02
C TYR A 78 0.99 0.91 5.75
N ILE A 79 0.39 1.65 6.65
CA ILE A 79 -0.95 2.21 6.49
C ILE A 79 -0.85 3.67 6.07
N ASP A 80 -1.49 4.01 4.97
CA ASP A 80 -1.59 5.38 4.48
C ASP A 80 -2.99 5.93 4.79
N GLY A 81 -3.05 6.94 5.66
CA GLY A 81 -4.29 7.59 6.05
C GLY A 81 -4.94 8.39 4.91
N MET A 82 -6.23 8.71 5.06
CA MET A 82 -6.96 9.50 4.06
C MET A 82 -6.37 10.90 3.84
N GLU A 83 -5.60 11.42 4.78
CA GLU A 83 -5.00 12.74 4.71
C GLU A 83 -3.79 12.80 3.75
N GLY A 84 -3.29 11.62 3.30
CA GLY A 84 -2.27 11.53 2.28
C GLY A 84 -2.82 11.79 0.88
N SER A 85 -1.96 12.17 -0.06
CA SER A 85 -2.34 12.33 -1.45
C SER A 85 -1.14 12.21 -2.39
N THR A 86 -1.38 11.66 -3.57
CA THR A 86 -0.38 11.63 -4.65
C THR A 86 -0.56 12.74 -5.67
N GLY A 87 -1.72 13.40 -5.69
CA GLY A 87 -2.14 14.33 -6.72
C GLY A 87 -2.39 13.68 -8.09
N ALA A 88 -2.47 12.34 -8.16
CA ALA A 88 -2.70 11.58 -9.39
C ALA A 88 -3.68 10.42 -9.19
N GLY A 89 -4.32 10.31 -8.01
CA GLY A 89 -5.33 9.32 -7.73
C GLY A 89 -6.61 9.52 -8.56
N PRO A 90 -7.40 8.46 -8.80
CA PRO A 90 -8.76 8.61 -9.31
C PRO A 90 -9.60 9.50 -8.38
N HIS A 91 -10.46 10.35 -8.97
CA HIS A 91 -11.28 11.29 -8.19
C HIS A 91 -12.08 10.58 -7.09
N LEU A 92 -12.75 9.50 -7.43
CA LEU A 92 -13.53 8.71 -6.47
C LEU A 92 -12.68 8.19 -5.30
N ALA A 93 -11.46 7.72 -5.57
CA ALA A 93 -10.57 7.24 -4.52
C ALA A 93 -10.02 8.36 -3.63
N THR A 94 -9.92 9.58 -4.17
CA THR A 94 -9.42 10.75 -3.45
C THR A 94 -10.49 11.37 -2.55
N GLU A 95 -11.74 11.43 -3.02
CA GLU A 95 -12.84 12.16 -2.37
C GLU A 95 -13.70 11.25 -1.47
N GLU A 96 -13.88 9.98 -1.85
CA GLU A 96 -14.92 9.11 -1.30
C GLU A 96 -14.36 7.91 -0.51
N THR A 97 -13.04 7.75 -0.40
CA THR A 97 -12.46 6.58 0.25
C THR A 97 -11.47 6.94 1.36
N GLY A 98 -11.30 6.01 2.27
CA GLY A 98 -10.37 6.13 3.37
C GLY A 98 -11.02 6.55 4.69
N VAL A 99 -10.28 6.30 5.76
CA VAL A 99 -10.62 6.78 7.11
C VAL A 99 -9.46 7.60 7.66
N PRO A 100 -9.73 8.53 8.60
CA PRO A 100 -8.68 9.31 9.23
C PRO A 100 -7.61 8.42 9.87
N GLY A 101 -6.34 8.82 9.73
CA GLY A 101 -5.20 8.02 10.17
C GLY A 101 -5.25 7.65 11.65
N ILE A 102 -5.71 8.53 12.52
CA ILE A 102 -5.86 8.24 13.94
C ILE A 102 -6.84 7.07 14.22
N ALA A 103 -7.88 6.93 13.41
CA ALA A 103 -8.80 5.79 13.47
C ALA A 103 -8.18 4.54 12.83
N ALA A 104 -7.48 4.71 11.71
CA ALA A 104 -6.80 3.65 11.00
C ALA A 104 -5.73 2.95 11.86
N ILE A 105 -4.90 3.71 12.56
CA ILE A 105 -3.85 3.17 13.45
C ILE A 105 -4.44 2.24 14.51
N ARG A 106 -5.53 2.64 15.15
CA ARG A 106 -6.19 1.82 16.18
C ARG A 106 -6.71 0.50 15.63
N GLN A 107 -7.32 0.53 14.45
CA GLN A 107 -7.83 -0.66 13.78
C GLN A 107 -6.70 -1.59 13.36
N ALA A 108 -5.63 -1.04 12.77
CA ALA A 108 -4.44 -1.79 12.40
C ALA A 108 -3.80 -2.45 13.63
N ARG A 109 -3.59 -1.70 14.70
CA ARG A 109 -3.02 -2.22 15.95
C ARG A 109 -3.85 -3.35 16.52
N LYS A 110 -5.18 -3.18 16.57
CA LYS A 110 -6.07 -4.24 17.02
C LYS A 110 -5.92 -5.52 16.19
N ALA A 111 -5.77 -5.42 14.86
CA ALA A 111 -5.55 -6.58 14.00
C ALA A 111 -4.23 -7.31 14.33
N PHE A 112 -3.16 -6.56 14.60
CA PHE A 112 -1.87 -7.12 15.04
C PHE A 112 -1.99 -7.85 16.37
N ASP A 113 -2.66 -7.25 17.34
CA ASP A 113 -2.84 -7.84 18.68
C ASP A 113 -3.69 -9.12 18.62
N ASP A 114 -4.83 -9.08 17.92
CA ASP A 114 -5.76 -10.21 17.80
C ASP A 114 -5.12 -11.43 17.09
N LEU A 115 -4.16 -11.20 16.18
CA LEU A 115 -3.45 -12.28 15.49
C LEU A 115 -2.07 -12.61 16.09
N GLY A 116 -1.66 -11.93 17.16
CA GLY A 116 -0.39 -12.19 17.84
C GLY A 116 0.85 -11.80 17.03
N TYR A 117 0.75 -10.77 16.15
CA TYR A 117 1.86 -10.26 15.34
C TYR A 117 2.57 -9.04 15.95
N THR A 118 2.07 -8.52 17.07
CA THR A 118 2.72 -7.42 17.78
C THR A 118 4.14 -7.79 18.17
N GLY A 119 5.10 -6.95 17.77
CA GLY A 119 6.52 -7.17 17.98
C GLY A 119 7.20 -8.14 17.00
N LYS A 120 6.45 -8.75 16.06
CA LYS A 120 6.99 -9.65 15.03
C LYS A 120 7.08 -8.99 13.66
N ILE A 121 6.09 -8.19 13.30
CA ILE A 121 6.01 -7.44 12.05
C ILE A 121 5.91 -5.95 12.42
N SER A 122 6.61 -5.09 11.69
CA SER A 122 6.55 -3.66 11.93
C SER A 122 5.25 -3.06 11.39
N LEU A 123 4.61 -2.20 12.19
CA LEU A 123 3.50 -1.38 11.75
C LEU A 123 3.98 0.05 11.52
N VAL A 124 3.84 0.55 10.30
CA VAL A 124 4.22 1.89 9.87
C VAL A 124 2.97 2.68 9.49
N TYR A 125 2.97 3.95 9.81
CA TYR A 125 1.88 4.84 9.42
C TYR A 125 2.41 6.09 8.74
N ALA A 126 1.68 6.58 7.73
CA ALA A 126 1.84 7.89 7.13
C ALA A 126 0.50 8.48 6.69
N GLY A 127 0.56 9.72 6.24
CA GLY A 127 -0.59 10.51 5.83
C GLY A 127 -0.98 11.53 6.89
N GLY A 128 -0.64 12.80 6.67
CA GLY A 128 -1.09 13.92 7.49
C GLY A 128 -0.60 13.92 8.94
N ILE A 129 0.54 13.34 9.26
CA ILE A 129 1.13 13.41 10.60
C ILE A 129 1.54 14.85 10.88
N ARG A 130 0.96 15.43 11.94
CA ARG A 130 1.23 16.81 12.40
C ARG A 130 1.51 16.83 13.87
#